data_2f8b4564bcb95dfd3021367678162281
#
_entry.id   2f8b4564bcb95dfd3021367678162281
#
_cell.length_a   1.000
_cell.length_b   1.000
_cell.length_c   1.000
_cell.angle_alpha   90.00
_cell.angle_beta   90.00
_cell.angle_gamma   90.00
#
_symmetry.space_group_name_H-M   'P 1'
#
loop_
_entity.id
_entity.type
_entity.pdbx_description
1 polymer ?
#
loop_
_entity_poly.entity_id
_entity_poly.type
_entity_poly.pdbx_seq_one_letter_code
_entity_poly.pdbx_strand_id
1 'polypeptide(L)'
;MSTSDDKQRRPGSSPENPLDLLIVGAGISGIDLAHHVNQAFPHWNWEVHDSADDLGGTWHTFRYPGIRSDSDMATFGFPFRPWPHGSTLGGGADIKEYIREAARSAGALDRLHLRSWVADSNWDSARQLYRITCVTGGGEDETGTAGERSGRTERIVWSRRVHYGSGYYSHAEGYRPEFPGEADFAGRIIHPQQWPDDLECAGKKVVVIGSGATAVTLLPALEELGAEVTMLQRTPSYIGPLPTRDRISAFWKR
;
A
#
# COMPACT_ATOMS: atom_id res chain seq x y z
N MET A 1 12.90 7.41 -29.18
CA MET A 1 12.11 8.62 -29.44
C MET A 1 10.69 8.16 -29.79
N SER A 2 9.73 8.27 -28.88
CA SER A 2 8.31 8.01 -29.17
C SER A 2 7.80 9.23 -29.95
N THR A 3 7.27 9.02 -31.15
CA THR A 3 6.74 10.09 -31.98
C THR A 3 5.45 10.66 -31.39
N SER A 4 5.11 11.92 -31.68
CA SER A 4 3.91 12.59 -31.21
C SER A 4 2.61 11.83 -31.57
N ASP A 5 2.62 11.08 -32.66
CA ASP A 5 1.52 10.22 -33.12
C ASP A 5 1.22 9.03 -32.21
N ASP A 6 2.24 8.41 -31.61
CA ASP A 6 2.06 7.29 -30.67
C ASP A 6 1.40 7.74 -29.35
N LYS A 7 1.70 8.97 -28.92
CA LYS A 7 1.10 9.53 -27.70
C LYS A 7 -0.41 9.78 -27.84
N GLN A 8 -0.89 10.12 -29.04
CA GLN A 8 -2.33 10.36 -29.31
C GLN A 8 -3.14 9.06 -29.48
N ARG A 9 -2.48 7.93 -29.78
CA ARG A 9 -3.12 6.62 -29.95
C ARG A 9 -3.34 5.84 -28.66
N ARG A 10 -2.65 6.22 -27.58
CA ARG A 10 -2.75 5.52 -26.30
C ARG A 10 -4.11 5.77 -25.66
N PRO A 11 -4.83 4.73 -25.18
CA PRO A 11 -6.06 4.91 -24.38
C PRO A 11 -5.82 5.89 -23.21
N GLY A 12 -6.83 6.71 -22.92
CA GLY A 12 -6.76 7.73 -21.88
C GLY A 12 -6.07 9.04 -22.30
N SER A 13 -5.47 9.14 -23.49
CA SER A 13 -4.71 10.33 -23.91
C SER A 13 -5.61 11.51 -24.34
N SER A 14 -6.87 11.24 -24.71
CA SER A 14 -7.82 12.28 -25.11
C SER A 14 -9.24 11.89 -24.74
N PRO A 15 -10.19 12.86 -24.75
CA PRO A 15 -11.61 12.58 -24.53
C PRO A 15 -12.23 11.63 -25.56
N GLU A 16 -11.71 11.60 -26.79
CA GLU A 16 -12.18 10.74 -27.89
C GLU A 16 -11.70 9.29 -27.73
N ASN A 17 -10.64 9.07 -26.94
CA ASN A 17 -10.08 7.75 -26.65
C ASN A 17 -9.84 7.57 -25.15
N PRO A 18 -10.90 7.61 -24.31
CA PRO A 18 -10.76 7.49 -22.86
C PRO A 18 -10.45 6.06 -22.44
N LEU A 19 -9.89 5.91 -21.24
CA LEU A 19 -9.93 4.63 -20.54
C LEU A 19 -11.37 4.26 -20.19
N ASP A 20 -11.65 2.98 -20.10
CA ASP A 20 -12.90 2.49 -19.51
C ASP A 20 -12.86 2.59 -17.98
N LEU A 21 -11.66 2.41 -17.37
CA LEU A 21 -11.45 2.51 -15.94
C LEU A 21 -10.02 2.95 -15.63
N LEU A 22 -9.88 3.88 -14.67
CA LEU A 22 -8.62 4.15 -13.97
C LEU A 22 -8.75 3.69 -12.52
N ILE A 23 -7.78 2.89 -12.07
CA ILE A 23 -7.68 2.39 -10.70
C ILE A 23 -6.58 3.17 -9.98
N VAL A 24 -6.91 3.78 -8.85
CA VAL A 24 -5.97 4.50 -7.97
C VAL A 24 -5.59 3.57 -6.83
N GLY A 25 -4.29 3.25 -6.74
CA GLY A 25 -3.71 2.38 -5.72
C GLY A 25 -3.48 0.95 -6.21
N ALA A 26 -2.25 0.47 -6.03
CA ALA A 26 -1.80 -0.90 -6.35
C ALA A 26 -1.68 -1.78 -5.08
N GLY A 27 -2.46 -1.48 -4.06
CA GLY A 27 -2.67 -2.33 -2.89
C GLY A 27 -3.67 -3.45 -3.16
N ILE A 28 -4.08 -4.15 -2.09
CA ILE A 28 -5.04 -5.28 -2.18
C ILE A 28 -6.29 -4.90 -2.98
N SER A 29 -6.95 -3.77 -2.65
CA SER A 29 -8.20 -3.37 -3.30
C SER A 29 -8.04 -3.12 -4.79
N GLY A 30 -6.97 -2.44 -5.20
CA GLY A 30 -6.74 -2.16 -6.63
C GLY A 30 -6.42 -3.41 -7.43
N ILE A 31 -5.65 -4.33 -6.86
CA ILE A 31 -5.30 -5.60 -7.51
C ILE A 31 -6.50 -6.55 -7.58
N ASP A 32 -7.32 -6.58 -6.51
CA ASP A 32 -8.59 -7.33 -6.52
C ASP A 32 -9.50 -6.86 -7.65
N LEU A 33 -9.72 -5.55 -7.74
CA LEU A 33 -10.53 -4.97 -8.81
C LEU A 33 -9.93 -5.24 -10.19
N ALA A 34 -8.62 -5.13 -10.35
CA ALA A 34 -7.96 -5.41 -11.62
C ALA A 34 -8.22 -6.84 -12.10
N HIS A 35 -8.19 -7.82 -11.18
CA HIS A 35 -8.57 -9.19 -11.50
C HIS A 35 -10.01 -9.30 -12.00
N HIS A 36 -10.96 -8.75 -11.26
CA HIS A 36 -12.38 -8.83 -11.61
C HIS A 36 -12.71 -8.09 -12.91
N VAL A 37 -12.09 -6.95 -13.15
CA VAL A 37 -12.24 -6.20 -14.42
C VAL A 37 -11.69 -6.99 -15.59
N ASN A 38 -10.51 -7.58 -15.45
CA ASN A 38 -9.91 -8.37 -16.50
C ASN A 38 -10.76 -9.61 -16.88
N GLN A 39 -11.42 -10.21 -15.89
CA GLN A 39 -12.33 -11.34 -16.08
C GLN A 39 -13.67 -10.94 -16.72
N ALA A 40 -14.30 -9.91 -16.14
CA ALA A 40 -15.66 -9.53 -16.54
C ALA A 40 -15.70 -8.66 -17.82
N PHE A 41 -14.64 -7.89 -18.07
CA PHE A 41 -14.55 -6.92 -19.15
C PHE A 41 -13.20 -7.02 -19.88
N PRO A 42 -12.88 -8.14 -20.54
CA PRO A 42 -11.55 -8.39 -21.15
C PRO A 42 -11.20 -7.40 -22.27
N HIS A 43 -12.18 -6.67 -22.81
CA HIS A 43 -11.98 -5.66 -23.85
C HIS A 43 -11.80 -4.24 -23.32
N TRP A 44 -11.92 -4.04 -21.99
CA TRP A 44 -11.74 -2.71 -21.42
C TRP A 44 -10.28 -2.28 -21.45
N ASN A 45 -10.10 -1.00 -21.76
CA ASN A 45 -8.82 -0.32 -21.54
C ASN A 45 -8.81 0.23 -20.11
N TRP A 46 -7.93 -0.28 -19.28
CA TRP A 46 -7.78 0.16 -17.90
C TRP A 46 -6.32 0.27 -17.49
N GLU A 47 -6.03 1.16 -16.56
CA GLU A 47 -4.70 1.38 -16.00
C GLU A 47 -4.81 1.42 -14.46
N VAL A 48 -3.73 1.03 -13.77
CA VAL A 48 -3.54 1.18 -12.32
C VAL A 48 -2.45 2.20 -12.08
N HIS A 49 -2.73 3.21 -11.25
CA HIS A 49 -1.76 4.23 -10.87
C HIS A 49 -1.50 4.17 -9.37
N ASP A 50 -0.22 4.17 -8.98
CA ASP A 50 0.21 4.22 -7.59
C ASP A 50 1.36 5.22 -7.43
N SER A 51 1.33 6.00 -6.35
CA SER A 51 2.37 6.99 -6.04
C SER A 51 3.67 6.32 -5.58
N ALA A 52 3.58 5.14 -4.98
CA ALA A 52 4.72 4.38 -4.51
C ALA A 52 5.62 3.87 -5.66
N ASP A 53 6.83 3.51 -5.33
CA ASP A 53 7.81 2.95 -6.25
C ASP A 53 7.62 1.44 -6.50
N ASP A 54 6.70 0.81 -5.75
CA ASP A 54 6.33 -0.60 -5.92
C ASP A 54 4.87 -0.82 -5.49
N LEU A 55 4.30 -1.93 -5.93
CA LEU A 55 2.97 -2.37 -5.53
C LEU A 55 2.98 -2.98 -4.11
N GLY A 56 1.78 -3.12 -3.54
CA GLY A 56 1.58 -3.79 -2.24
C GLY A 56 0.81 -2.93 -1.23
N GLY A 57 0.70 -1.62 -1.46
CA GLY A 57 0.01 -0.69 -0.56
C GLY A 57 0.58 -0.76 0.85
N THR A 58 -0.25 -1.03 1.86
CA THR A 58 0.17 -1.19 3.27
C THR A 58 1.39 -2.11 3.43
N TRP A 59 1.44 -3.22 2.69
CA TRP A 59 2.50 -4.22 2.78
C TRP A 59 3.80 -3.81 2.07
N HIS A 60 3.77 -2.74 1.34
CA HIS A 60 4.94 -2.07 0.80
C HIS A 60 5.40 -0.92 1.69
N THR A 61 4.45 -0.11 2.18
CA THR A 61 4.73 1.10 2.95
C THR A 61 5.27 0.79 4.35
N PHE A 62 4.65 -0.15 5.07
CA PHE A 62 5.08 -0.49 6.41
C PHE A 62 6.24 -1.48 6.38
N ARG A 63 7.38 -1.12 7.01
CA ARG A 63 8.63 -1.90 7.00
C ARG A 63 9.18 -2.17 8.39
N TYR A 64 8.43 -1.83 9.44
CA TYR A 64 8.88 -2.06 10.81
C TYR A 64 9.11 -3.55 11.09
N PRO A 65 10.05 -3.91 12.00
CA PRO A 65 10.34 -5.30 12.35
C PRO A 65 9.09 -6.04 12.86
N GLY A 66 8.90 -7.27 12.42
CA GLY A 66 7.79 -8.11 12.84
C GLY A 66 6.45 -7.81 12.17
N ILE A 67 6.41 -6.92 11.17
CA ILE A 67 5.17 -6.65 10.43
C ILE A 67 4.57 -7.94 9.87
N ARG A 68 3.31 -8.19 10.19
CA ARG A 68 2.54 -9.35 9.73
C ARG A 68 1.05 -9.05 9.79
N SER A 69 0.24 -9.90 9.17
CA SER A 69 -1.20 -9.84 9.38
C SER A 69 -1.56 -10.24 10.82
N ASP A 70 -2.59 -9.63 11.37
CA ASP A 70 -3.24 -9.98 12.64
C ASP A 70 -4.50 -10.83 12.41
N SER A 71 -4.87 -11.05 11.15
CA SER A 71 -5.96 -11.92 10.70
C SER A 71 -5.39 -13.18 10.07
N ASP A 72 -6.16 -14.27 10.13
CA ASP A 72 -5.77 -15.50 9.47
C ASP A 72 -5.76 -15.36 7.93
N MET A 73 -4.78 -15.97 7.31
CA MET A 73 -4.55 -15.84 5.87
C MET A 73 -5.56 -16.63 5.02
N ALA A 74 -6.34 -17.52 5.62
CA ALA A 74 -7.38 -18.25 4.90
C ALA A 74 -8.57 -17.34 4.58
N THR A 75 -8.88 -16.39 5.48
CA THR A 75 -9.93 -15.38 5.29
C THR A 75 -9.41 -14.08 4.68
N PHE A 76 -8.13 -13.76 4.88
CA PHE A 76 -7.51 -12.57 4.32
C PHE A 76 -7.25 -12.67 2.80
N GLY A 77 -6.97 -13.88 2.30
CA GLY A 77 -6.60 -14.11 0.91
C GLY A 77 -7.72 -13.82 -0.09
N PHE A 78 -7.36 -13.54 -1.33
CA PHE A 78 -8.33 -13.39 -2.42
C PHE A 78 -9.08 -14.70 -2.68
N PRO A 79 -10.40 -14.68 -2.91
CA PRO A 79 -11.15 -15.89 -3.26
C PRO A 79 -10.63 -16.59 -4.51
N PHE A 80 -10.16 -15.83 -5.50
CA PHE A 80 -9.60 -16.35 -6.75
C PHE A 80 -8.15 -16.84 -6.63
N ARG A 81 -7.47 -16.52 -5.51
CA ARG A 81 -6.10 -16.93 -5.24
C ARG A 81 -5.93 -17.23 -3.76
N PRO A 82 -6.21 -18.46 -3.32
CA PRO A 82 -6.01 -18.85 -1.93
C PRO A 82 -4.56 -18.65 -1.48
N TRP A 83 -4.37 -18.36 -0.17
CA TRP A 83 -3.04 -18.20 0.42
C TRP A 83 -2.20 -19.48 0.21
N PRO A 84 -1.02 -19.39 -0.40
CA PRO A 84 -0.25 -20.58 -0.81
C PRO A 84 0.48 -21.26 0.34
N HIS A 85 0.75 -20.52 1.43
CA HIS A 85 1.52 -21.05 2.56
C HIS A 85 0.61 -21.74 3.59
N GLY A 86 1.20 -22.63 4.39
CA GLY A 86 0.49 -23.31 5.48
C GLY A 86 0.47 -22.55 6.81
N SER A 87 0.99 -21.32 6.83
CA SER A 87 0.99 -20.45 7.99
C SER A 87 -0.39 -19.83 8.21
N THR A 88 -0.80 -19.72 9.48
CA THR A 88 -2.07 -19.05 9.84
C THR A 88 -1.97 -17.55 9.61
N LEU A 89 -0.85 -16.95 9.97
CA LEU A 89 -0.56 -15.52 9.76
C LEU A 89 0.49 -15.36 8.66
N GLY A 90 0.40 -14.30 7.90
CA GLY A 90 1.35 -13.94 6.84
C GLY A 90 2.29 -12.83 7.30
N GLY A 91 3.59 -12.96 7.06
CA GLY A 91 4.56 -11.88 7.18
C GLY A 91 4.36 -10.82 6.11
N GLY A 92 4.76 -9.58 6.36
CA GLY A 92 4.55 -8.47 5.43
C GLY A 92 5.18 -8.71 4.05
N ALA A 93 6.39 -9.26 4.01
CA ALA A 93 7.08 -9.59 2.76
C ALA A 93 6.36 -10.69 1.96
N ASP A 94 5.87 -11.73 2.63
CA ASP A 94 5.12 -12.82 1.99
C ASP A 94 3.79 -12.32 1.43
N ILE A 95 3.11 -11.43 2.16
CA ILE A 95 1.85 -10.83 1.70
C ILE A 95 2.10 -9.92 0.50
N LYS A 96 3.17 -9.13 0.51
CA LYS A 96 3.55 -8.29 -0.63
C LYS A 96 3.80 -9.14 -1.88
N GLU A 97 4.54 -10.24 -1.76
CA GLU A 97 4.79 -11.14 -2.90
C GLU A 97 3.50 -11.83 -3.36
N TYR A 98 2.63 -12.23 -2.44
CA TYR A 98 1.31 -12.76 -2.76
C TYR A 98 0.47 -11.77 -3.59
N ILE A 99 0.47 -10.47 -3.23
CA ILE A 99 -0.21 -9.41 -4.00
C ILE A 99 0.45 -9.25 -5.37
N ARG A 100 1.76 -9.32 -5.47
CA ARG A 100 2.51 -9.26 -6.74
C ARG A 100 2.13 -10.40 -7.69
N GLU A 101 2.03 -11.60 -7.16
CA GLU A 101 1.59 -12.75 -7.94
C GLU A 101 0.14 -12.65 -8.38
N ALA A 102 -0.75 -12.10 -7.52
CA ALA A 102 -2.13 -11.80 -7.89
C ALA A 102 -2.18 -10.76 -9.01
N ALA A 103 -1.39 -9.69 -8.92
CA ALA A 103 -1.27 -8.66 -9.95
C ALA A 103 -0.79 -9.23 -11.29
N ARG A 104 0.19 -10.16 -11.26
CA ARG A 104 0.67 -10.86 -12.46
C ARG A 104 -0.43 -11.69 -13.11
N SER A 105 -1.16 -12.48 -12.32
CA SER A 105 -2.26 -13.32 -12.85
C SER A 105 -3.45 -12.50 -13.33
N ALA A 106 -3.64 -11.29 -12.79
CA ALA A 106 -4.66 -10.35 -13.25
C ALA A 106 -4.26 -9.58 -14.52
N GLY A 107 -3.02 -9.73 -15.02
CA GLY A 107 -2.50 -8.92 -16.13
C GLY A 107 -2.32 -7.43 -15.75
N ALA A 108 -2.22 -7.14 -14.44
CA ALA A 108 -2.12 -5.76 -13.95
C ALA A 108 -0.71 -5.19 -14.06
N LEU A 109 0.33 -6.04 -14.07
CA LEU A 109 1.73 -5.57 -14.10
C LEU A 109 2.05 -4.76 -15.36
N ASP A 110 1.50 -5.14 -16.52
CA ASP A 110 1.71 -4.43 -17.78
C ASP A 110 0.90 -3.13 -17.90
N ARG A 111 -0.02 -2.91 -16.94
CA ARG A 111 -0.94 -1.76 -16.88
C ARG A 111 -0.70 -0.89 -15.64
N LEU A 112 0.37 -1.19 -14.91
CA LEU A 112 0.72 -0.54 -13.66
C LEU A 112 1.67 0.64 -13.91
N HIS A 113 1.29 1.79 -13.42
CA HIS A 113 2.05 3.04 -13.42
C HIS A 113 2.45 3.37 -11.99
N LEU A 114 3.65 2.98 -11.61
CA LEU A 114 4.29 3.32 -10.34
C LEU A 114 4.87 4.74 -10.38
N ARG A 115 5.13 5.32 -9.21
CA ARG A 115 5.57 6.72 -9.06
C ARG A 115 4.66 7.67 -9.85
N SER A 116 3.38 7.35 -9.88
CA SER A 116 2.35 8.07 -10.59
C SER A 116 1.23 8.45 -9.64
N TRP A 117 1.34 9.65 -9.09
CA TRP A 117 0.37 10.18 -8.14
C TRP A 117 -0.82 10.78 -8.89
N VAL A 118 -2.03 10.35 -8.53
CA VAL A 118 -3.28 10.96 -8.99
C VAL A 118 -3.55 12.19 -8.13
N ALA A 119 -3.16 13.35 -8.66
CA ALA A 119 -3.24 14.61 -7.93
C ALA A 119 -4.64 15.20 -7.92
N ASP A 120 -5.41 14.95 -8.96
CA ASP A 120 -6.76 15.51 -9.11
C ASP A 120 -7.61 14.64 -10.05
N SER A 121 -8.93 14.67 -9.83
CA SER A 121 -9.90 13.92 -10.63
C SER A 121 -11.23 14.66 -10.65
N ASN A 122 -11.53 15.28 -11.79
CA ASN A 122 -12.72 16.10 -12.00
C ASN A 122 -13.68 15.46 -13.01
N TRP A 123 -14.96 15.45 -12.67
CA TRP A 123 -16.02 15.02 -13.56
C TRP A 123 -16.39 16.11 -14.58
N ASP A 124 -16.30 15.78 -15.86
CA ASP A 124 -16.77 16.63 -16.96
C ASP A 124 -18.18 16.16 -17.41
N SER A 125 -19.21 16.86 -16.98
CA SER A 125 -20.59 16.50 -17.27
C SER A 125 -20.95 16.61 -18.75
N ALA A 126 -20.31 17.51 -19.50
CA ALA A 126 -20.56 17.68 -20.93
C ALA A 126 -20.02 16.50 -21.74
N ARG A 127 -18.91 15.92 -21.30
CA ARG A 127 -18.24 14.77 -21.93
C ARG A 127 -18.62 13.44 -21.29
N GLN A 128 -19.20 13.47 -20.09
CA GLN A 128 -19.46 12.28 -19.23
C GLN A 128 -18.18 11.47 -19.00
N LEU A 129 -17.09 12.16 -18.69
CA LEU A 129 -15.75 11.60 -18.43
C LEU A 129 -15.11 12.24 -17.21
N TYR A 130 -14.24 11.48 -16.56
CA TYR A 130 -13.28 12.04 -15.60
C TYR A 130 -12.07 12.58 -16.34
N ARG A 131 -11.68 13.81 -15.98
CA ARG A 131 -10.38 14.41 -16.32
C ARG A 131 -9.47 14.26 -15.12
N ILE A 132 -8.45 13.45 -15.25
CA ILE A 132 -7.59 13.02 -14.14
C ILE A 132 -6.19 13.59 -14.38
N THR A 133 -5.61 14.24 -13.37
CA THR A 133 -4.22 14.71 -13.41
C THR A 133 -3.34 13.71 -12.69
N CYS A 134 -2.47 13.03 -13.44
CA CYS A 134 -1.44 12.16 -12.94
C CYS A 134 -0.09 12.87 -12.98
N VAL A 135 0.64 12.84 -11.87
CA VAL A 135 1.97 13.46 -11.74
C VAL A 135 3.00 12.34 -11.59
N THR A 136 4.02 12.37 -12.44
CA THR A 136 5.15 11.44 -12.41
C THR A 136 6.46 12.23 -12.30
N GLY A 137 7.49 11.61 -11.70
CA GLY A 137 8.77 12.27 -11.49
C GLY A 137 8.74 13.19 -10.26
N GLY A 138 9.82 13.23 -9.53
CA GLY A 138 9.94 13.85 -8.22
C GLY A 138 9.88 12.72 -7.18
N GLY A 139 11.00 12.43 -6.51
CA GLY A 139 11.01 11.61 -5.31
C GLY A 139 10.09 12.25 -4.27
N GLU A 140 9.51 11.45 -3.40
CA GLU A 140 8.90 11.96 -2.18
C GLU A 140 9.98 12.76 -1.44
N ASP A 141 9.75 14.06 -1.25
CA ASP A 141 10.45 14.73 -0.16
C ASP A 141 9.86 14.17 1.13
N GLU A 142 10.72 13.94 2.11
CA GLU A 142 10.41 13.30 3.40
C GLU A 142 9.27 14.00 4.18
N THR A 143 8.70 15.08 3.64
CA THR A 143 7.71 15.93 4.32
C THR A 143 6.30 15.88 3.72
N GLY A 144 6.08 15.13 2.60
CA GLY A 144 4.73 15.08 1.97
C GLY A 144 4.19 16.45 1.51
N THR A 145 4.97 17.51 1.68
CA THR A 145 4.67 18.85 1.21
C THR A 145 5.15 19.02 -0.23
N ALA A 146 4.42 19.79 -1.01
CA ALA A 146 4.74 20.13 -2.39
C ALA A 146 6.06 20.93 -2.47
N GLY A 147 7.19 20.23 -2.25
CA GLY A 147 8.53 20.75 -2.49
C GLY A 147 8.71 21.13 -3.96
N GLU A 148 9.67 21.97 -4.25
CA GLU A 148 9.91 22.59 -5.56
C GLU A 148 9.78 21.59 -6.72
N ARG A 149 8.89 21.89 -7.67
CA ARG A 149 8.37 21.03 -8.74
C ARG A 149 9.38 20.79 -9.89
N SER A 150 10.67 20.87 -9.63
CA SER A 150 11.70 20.62 -10.66
C SER A 150 11.73 19.12 -11.00
N GLY A 151 11.37 18.79 -12.25
CA GLY A 151 11.41 17.43 -12.77
C GLY A 151 10.07 16.66 -12.74
N ARG A 152 8.98 17.24 -12.22
CA ARG A 152 7.64 16.61 -12.25
C ARG A 152 7.03 16.77 -13.64
N THR A 153 6.46 15.67 -14.15
CA THR A 153 5.72 15.67 -15.41
C THR A 153 4.25 15.41 -15.12
N GLU A 154 3.39 16.32 -15.53
CA GLU A 154 1.95 16.14 -15.46
C GLU A 154 1.44 15.49 -16.75
N ARG A 155 0.57 14.52 -16.58
CA ARG A 155 -0.18 13.87 -17.65
C ARG A 155 -1.67 13.92 -17.33
N ILE A 156 -2.46 14.38 -18.29
CA ILE A 156 -3.91 14.28 -18.23
C ILE A 156 -4.34 12.91 -18.76
N VAL A 157 -5.16 12.22 -17.97
CA VAL A 157 -5.79 10.96 -18.33
C VAL A 157 -7.31 11.15 -18.34
N TRP A 158 -7.95 10.72 -19.41
CA TRP A 158 -9.40 10.70 -19.53
C TRP A 158 -9.93 9.30 -19.26
N SER A 159 -10.95 9.18 -18.43
CA SER A 159 -11.53 7.89 -18.07
C SER A 159 -13.04 7.97 -17.88
N ARG A 160 -13.73 6.90 -18.26
CA ARG A 160 -15.19 6.78 -18.04
C ARG A 160 -15.50 6.53 -16.56
N ARG A 161 -14.61 5.87 -15.84
CA ARG A 161 -14.76 5.47 -14.43
C ARG A 161 -13.43 5.64 -13.70
N VAL A 162 -13.54 5.93 -12.41
CA VAL A 162 -12.40 5.94 -11.50
C VAL A 162 -12.74 5.10 -10.29
N HIS A 163 -11.81 4.27 -9.87
CA HIS A 163 -11.89 3.55 -8.60
C HIS A 163 -10.77 4.01 -7.68
N TYR A 164 -11.11 4.34 -6.45
CA TYR A 164 -10.15 4.76 -5.42
C TYR A 164 -9.88 3.61 -4.46
N GLY A 165 -8.78 2.90 -4.69
CA GLY A 165 -8.21 1.88 -3.81
C GLY A 165 -7.04 2.42 -2.97
N SER A 166 -7.09 3.69 -2.60
CA SER A 166 -6.00 4.43 -1.94
C SER A 166 -5.76 4.05 -0.47
N GLY A 167 -6.57 3.15 0.09
CA GLY A 167 -6.46 2.76 1.49
C GLY A 167 -7.02 3.79 2.46
N TYR A 168 -6.75 3.61 3.76
CA TYR A 168 -7.28 4.46 4.82
C TYR A 168 -6.18 5.10 5.69
N TYR A 169 -4.92 4.78 5.44
CA TYR A 169 -3.79 5.46 6.06
C TYR A 169 -3.46 6.76 5.33
N SER A 170 -3.00 7.77 6.07
CA SER A 170 -2.38 8.94 5.46
C SER A 170 -1.11 8.51 4.72
N HIS A 171 -0.94 8.98 3.48
CA HIS A 171 0.27 8.72 2.72
C HIS A 171 1.44 9.63 3.13
N ALA A 172 1.14 10.79 3.73
CA ALA A 172 2.15 11.75 4.14
C ALA A 172 2.85 11.33 5.43
N GLU A 173 2.05 11.07 6.48
CA GLU A 173 2.60 10.71 7.79
C GLU A 173 1.58 9.92 8.61
N GLY A 174 2.07 9.13 9.58
CA GLY A 174 1.24 8.50 10.60
C GLY A 174 0.77 9.50 11.64
N TYR A 175 -0.44 9.31 12.18
CA TYR A 175 -0.92 10.14 13.28
C TYR A 175 -0.04 9.96 14.51
N ARG A 176 0.58 11.05 14.96
CA ARG A 176 1.40 11.12 16.16
C ARG A 176 0.83 12.16 17.10
N PRO A 177 0.37 11.78 18.31
CA PRO A 177 -0.04 12.75 19.30
C PRO A 177 1.18 13.50 19.84
N GLU A 178 1.01 14.76 20.20
CA GLU A 178 2.03 15.53 20.91
C GLU A 178 1.97 15.20 22.41
N PHE A 179 3.13 14.99 23.02
CA PHE A 179 3.27 14.72 24.45
C PHE A 179 3.92 15.91 25.16
N PRO A 180 3.39 16.34 26.33
CA PRO A 180 4.06 17.36 27.13
C PRO A 180 5.49 16.93 27.48
N GLY A 181 6.47 17.82 27.25
CA GLY A 181 7.88 17.54 27.50
C GLY A 181 8.58 16.76 26.41
N GLU A 182 7.95 16.50 25.27
CA GLU A 182 8.56 15.77 24.17
C GLU A 182 9.85 16.42 23.65
N ALA A 183 9.92 17.76 23.66
CA ALA A 183 11.09 18.50 23.24
C ALA A 183 12.32 18.28 24.15
N ASP A 184 12.12 17.81 25.37
CA ASP A 184 13.20 17.52 26.32
C ASP A 184 13.73 16.08 26.17
N PHE A 185 13.07 15.25 25.35
CA PHE A 185 13.48 13.88 25.10
C PHE A 185 14.65 13.82 24.13
N ALA A 186 15.80 13.37 24.61
CA ALA A 186 17.04 13.30 23.82
C ALA A 186 17.10 12.11 22.86
N GLY A 187 16.14 11.17 22.91
CA GLY A 187 16.08 9.99 22.06
C GLY A 187 15.34 10.25 20.74
N ARG A 188 15.38 9.27 19.85
CA ARG A 188 14.57 9.31 18.60
C ARG A 188 13.11 8.94 18.91
N ILE A 189 12.18 9.70 18.34
CA ILE A 189 10.75 9.39 18.35
C ILE A 189 10.38 8.98 16.92
N ILE A 190 9.79 7.79 16.77
CA ILE A 190 9.56 7.16 15.47
C ILE A 190 8.11 6.70 15.40
N HIS A 191 7.45 6.99 14.27
CA HIS A 191 6.18 6.35 13.93
C HIS A 191 6.44 5.11 13.07
N PRO A 192 5.85 3.94 13.36
CA PRO A 192 6.12 2.69 12.63
C PRO A 192 5.86 2.74 11.12
N GLN A 193 4.99 3.62 10.65
CA GLN A 193 4.75 3.82 9.22
C GLN A 193 5.98 4.36 8.49
N GLN A 194 6.84 5.11 9.20
CA GLN A 194 8.06 5.71 8.67
C GLN A 194 9.28 5.12 9.39
N TRP A 195 9.38 3.80 9.36
CA TRP A 195 10.48 3.09 10.02
C TRP A 195 11.80 3.36 9.32
N PRO A 196 12.82 3.92 10.02
CA PRO A 196 14.11 4.22 9.41
C PRO A 196 14.90 2.94 9.14
N ASP A 197 15.50 2.85 7.95
CA ASP A 197 16.33 1.70 7.55
C ASP A 197 17.62 1.58 8.37
N ASP A 198 18.10 2.70 8.95
CA ASP A 198 19.33 2.82 9.75
C ASP A 198 19.13 2.63 11.26
N LEU A 199 17.94 2.23 11.70
CA LEU A 199 17.64 2.14 13.12
C LEU A 199 18.24 0.88 13.76
N GLU A 200 19.30 1.07 14.55
CA GLU A 200 19.87 0.03 15.39
C GLU A 200 19.15 -0.03 16.74
N CYS A 201 18.53 -1.16 17.05
CA CYS A 201 17.78 -1.39 18.29
C CYS A 201 18.57 -2.14 19.36
N ALA A 202 19.62 -2.88 18.99
CA ALA A 202 20.41 -3.70 19.91
C ALA A 202 20.98 -2.89 21.09
N GLY A 203 20.72 -3.35 22.31
CA GLY A 203 21.16 -2.69 23.54
C GLY A 203 20.48 -1.37 23.85
N LYS A 204 19.46 -0.97 23.10
CA LYS A 204 18.70 0.26 23.35
C LYS A 204 17.49 -0.01 24.26
N LYS A 205 17.13 1.00 25.06
CA LYS A 205 15.85 1.04 25.77
C LYS A 205 14.81 1.63 24.86
N VAL A 206 13.80 0.85 24.52
CA VAL A 206 12.74 1.25 23.60
C VAL A 206 11.39 1.24 24.31
N VAL A 207 10.68 2.36 24.27
CA VAL A 207 9.31 2.46 24.76
C VAL A 207 8.35 2.45 23.58
N VAL A 208 7.47 1.46 23.52
CA VAL A 208 6.41 1.36 22.50
C VAL A 208 5.14 1.88 23.11
N ILE A 209 4.62 3.00 22.59
CA ILE A 209 3.39 3.64 23.07
C ILE A 209 2.22 3.13 22.24
N GLY A 210 1.35 2.35 22.86
CA GLY A 210 0.18 1.74 22.25
C GLY A 210 0.11 0.24 22.46
N SER A 211 -1.05 -0.34 22.16
CA SER A 211 -1.33 -1.78 22.31
C SER A 211 -2.15 -2.34 21.13
N GLY A 212 -2.15 -1.65 19.98
CA GLY A 212 -2.79 -2.11 18.76
C GLY A 212 -1.96 -3.17 18.02
N ALA A 213 -2.44 -3.60 16.86
CA ALA A 213 -1.82 -4.64 16.02
C ALA A 213 -0.33 -4.38 15.76
N THR A 214 0.03 -3.14 15.46
CA THR A 214 1.43 -2.74 15.25
C THR A 214 2.31 -3.01 16.49
N ALA A 215 1.85 -2.60 17.67
CA ALA A 215 2.60 -2.79 18.92
C ALA A 215 2.77 -4.29 19.22
N VAL A 216 1.72 -5.09 19.06
CA VAL A 216 1.74 -6.54 19.32
C VAL A 216 2.75 -7.28 18.44
N THR A 217 2.96 -6.82 17.21
CA THR A 217 3.93 -7.44 16.28
C THR A 217 5.32 -6.86 16.44
N LEU A 218 5.45 -5.58 16.76
CA LEU A 218 6.72 -4.87 16.90
C LEU A 218 7.48 -5.26 18.17
N LEU A 219 6.78 -5.40 19.32
CA LEU A 219 7.39 -5.69 20.62
C LEU A 219 8.30 -6.93 20.60
N PRO A 220 7.81 -8.13 20.21
CA PRO A 220 8.67 -9.32 20.18
C PRO A 220 9.81 -9.19 19.16
N ALA A 221 9.58 -8.52 18.04
CA ALA A 221 10.63 -8.33 17.04
C ALA A 221 11.76 -7.40 17.54
N LEU A 222 11.43 -6.37 18.31
CA LEU A 222 12.43 -5.51 18.94
C LEU A 222 13.24 -6.27 20.01
N GLU A 223 12.60 -7.14 20.78
CA GLU A 223 13.29 -8.00 21.75
C GLU A 223 14.26 -8.96 21.04
N GLU A 224 13.82 -9.60 19.94
CA GLU A 224 14.67 -10.46 19.11
C GLU A 224 15.87 -9.69 18.51
N LEU A 225 15.72 -8.40 18.24
CA LEU A 225 16.81 -7.50 17.81
C LEU A 225 17.70 -7.04 18.97
N GLY A 226 17.46 -7.50 20.20
CA GLY A 226 18.29 -7.22 21.36
C GLY A 226 17.97 -5.89 22.07
N ALA A 227 16.80 -5.30 21.86
CA ALA A 227 16.35 -4.12 22.60
C ALA A 227 15.78 -4.50 23.98
N GLU A 228 15.92 -3.60 24.95
CA GLU A 228 15.16 -3.64 26.21
C GLU A 228 13.83 -2.92 25.99
N VAL A 229 12.73 -3.67 25.86
CA VAL A 229 11.46 -3.12 25.40
C VAL A 229 10.46 -2.93 26.55
N THR A 230 9.83 -1.76 26.59
CA THR A 230 8.75 -1.44 27.50
C THR A 230 7.50 -1.05 26.69
N MET A 231 6.35 -1.69 26.95
CA MET A 231 5.07 -1.27 26.39
C MET A 231 4.35 -0.30 27.33
N LEU A 232 3.98 0.85 26.82
CA LEU A 232 3.10 1.81 27.49
C LEU A 232 1.72 1.80 26.83
N GLN A 233 0.69 1.39 27.56
CA GLN A 233 -0.69 1.35 27.04
C GLN A 233 -1.66 2.09 27.95
N ARG A 234 -2.65 2.75 27.37
CA ARG A 234 -3.72 3.42 28.09
C ARG A 234 -4.76 2.43 28.59
N THR A 235 -5.15 1.51 27.74
CA THR A 235 -6.14 0.44 28.01
C THR A 235 -5.62 -0.87 27.44
N PRO A 236 -5.85 -2.00 28.16
CA PRO A 236 -5.40 -3.31 27.69
C PRO A 236 -6.14 -3.72 26.40
N SER A 237 -5.43 -4.43 25.52
CA SER A 237 -5.98 -5.07 24.33
C SER A 237 -6.12 -6.57 24.58
N TYR A 238 -7.18 -7.18 24.02
CA TYR A 238 -7.30 -8.62 24.01
C TYR A 238 -6.40 -9.23 22.94
N ILE A 239 -5.54 -10.16 23.33
CA ILE A 239 -4.64 -10.89 22.45
C ILE A 239 -4.97 -12.36 22.57
N GLY A 240 -5.47 -12.96 21.48
CA GLY A 240 -5.77 -14.38 21.42
C GLY A 240 -4.60 -15.19 20.84
N PRO A 241 -4.27 -16.36 21.38
CA PRO A 241 -3.30 -17.25 20.78
C PRO A 241 -3.89 -17.88 19.52
N LEU A 242 -3.13 -17.86 18.42
CA LEU A 242 -3.45 -18.58 17.19
C LEU A 242 -2.37 -19.63 16.93
N PRO A 243 -2.72 -20.83 16.44
CA PRO A 243 -1.73 -21.81 16.04
C PRO A 243 -0.93 -21.28 14.83
N THR A 244 0.36 -21.50 14.81
CA THR A 244 1.25 -21.04 13.73
C THR A 244 0.97 -21.70 12.38
N ARG A 245 0.29 -22.86 12.40
CA ARG A 245 -0.12 -23.60 11.20
C ARG A 245 -1.61 -23.87 11.23
N ASP A 246 -2.28 -23.52 10.16
CA ASP A 246 -3.70 -23.85 9.96
C ASP A 246 -3.84 -25.28 9.39
N ARG A 247 -4.19 -26.20 10.28
CA ARG A 247 -4.42 -27.61 9.90
C ARG A 247 -5.77 -27.81 9.19
N ILE A 248 -6.71 -26.90 9.38
CA ILE A 248 -8.07 -26.99 8.82
C ILE A 248 -8.07 -26.46 7.38
N SER A 249 -7.44 -25.32 7.12
CA SER A 249 -7.34 -24.77 5.76
C SER A 249 -6.60 -25.72 4.82
N ALA A 250 -5.63 -26.48 5.31
CA ALA A 250 -4.94 -27.51 4.53
C ALA A 250 -5.87 -28.65 4.09
N PHE A 251 -6.94 -28.92 4.83
CA PHE A 251 -7.93 -29.94 4.47
C PHE A 251 -8.90 -29.44 3.38
N TRP A 252 -9.31 -28.16 3.42
CA TRP A 252 -10.25 -27.58 2.46
C TRP A 252 -9.59 -27.17 1.13
N LYS A 253 -8.26 -27.15 1.05
CA LYS A 253 -7.49 -26.84 -0.18
C LYS A 253 -7.25 -28.07 -1.06
N ARG A 254 -7.78 -29.25 -0.67
CA ARG A 254 -7.74 -30.50 -1.46
C ARG A 254 -9.07 -30.71 -2.17
#